data_cf1427a2d2e77878dc7165e437c04ecf
#
_entry.id   cf1427a2d2e77878dc7165e437c04ecf
#
_cell.length_a   1.000
_cell.length_b   1.000
_cell.length_c   1.000
_cell.angle_alpha   90.00
_cell.angle_beta   90.00
_cell.angle_gamma   90.00
#
_symmetry.space_group_name_H-M   'P 1'
#
loop_
_entity.id
_entity.type
_entity.pdbx_description
1 polymer ?
#
loop_
_entity_poly.entity_id
_entity_poly.type
_entity_poly.pdbx_seq_one_letter_code
_entity_poly.pdbx_strand_id
1 'polypeptide(L)'
;VLTAKEIRIQQPRLLELQLRGAVAVHSQGILREDLLRIELSGVGQVVLDLEVVELLADLRGLGRMEFKGKADNIRLEINGPGLVEARQLKVRRAQIFIDGLGLCRLDVSDSLLADISGGGSIRYRKEPPTMLIRINGLGSIAAWDTDENGGPTRSEMAKGDFWSGRSVKEPKIPAFELGF
;
A
#
# COMPACT_ATOMS: atom_id res chain seq x y z
N VAL A 1 -7.53 -8.85 -30.29
CA VAL A 1 -6.74 -7.63 -30.09
C VAL A 1 -7.24 -6.96 -28.81
N LEU A 2 -6.47 -7.01 -27.73
CA LEU A 2 -6.77 -6.33 -26.47
C LEU A 2 -6.43 -4.86 -26.67
N THR A 3 -7.44 -4.02 -26.83
CA THR A 3 -7.25 -2.56 -26.85
C THR A 3 -7.20 -2.07 -25.40
N ALA A 4 -6.05 -1.67 -24.93
CA ALA A 4 -5.91 -0.99 -23.64
C ALA A 4 -6.69 0.32 -23.71
N LYS A 5 -7.70 0.49 -22.84
CA LYS A 5 -8.49 1.70 -22.77
C LYS A 5 -7.83 2.65 -21.74
N GLU A 6 -7.23 3.72 -22.23
CA GLU A 6 -6.74 4.80 -21.37
C GLU A 6 -7.94 5.66 -20.93
N ILE A 7 -8.06 5.88 -19.64
CA ILE A 7 -9.10 6.74 -19.05
C ILE A 7 -8.41 7.94 -18.42
N ARG A 8 -8.73 9.15 -18.89
CA ARG A 8 -8.29 10.42 -18.31
C ARG A 8 -9.43 11.01 -17.49
N ILE A 9 -9.20 11.22 -16.21
CA ILE A 9 -10.20 11.75 -15.28
C ILE A 9 -9.94 13.24 -15.08
N GLN A 10 -10.94 14.05 -15.42
CA GLN A 10 -10.97 15.50 -15.23
C GLN A 10 -12.26 15.88 -14.50
N GLN A 11 -12.43 15.44 -13.27
CA GLN A 11 -13.61 15.78 -12.49
C GLN A 11 -13.24 16.45 -11.17
N PRO A 12 -14.03 17.46 -10.73
CA PRO A 12 -13.77 18.16 -9.46
C PRO A 12 -14.06 17.31 -8.23
N ARG A 13 -14.73 16.19 -8.34
CA ARG A 13 -14.99 15.22 -7.26
C ARG A 13 -15.00 13.80 -7.81
N LEU A 14 -14.14 12.96 -7.26
CA LEU A 14 -14.10 11.53 -7.54
C LEU A 14 -14.16 10.76 -6.23
N LEU A 15 -15.32 10.19 -5.91
CA LEU A 15 -15.51 9.42 -4.67
C LEU A 15 -15.19 7.94 -4.85
N GLU A 16 -15.42 7.41 -6.05
CA GLU A 16 -15.24 5.99 -6.34
C GLU A 16 -14.77 5.76 -7.78
N LEU A 17 -13.80 4.88 -7.94
CA LEU A 17 -13.25 4.46 -9.22
C LEU A 17 -13.23 2.92 -9.29
N GLN A 18 -14.15 2.34 -10.04
CA GLN A 18 -14.19 0.91 -10.30
C GLN A 18 -13.64 0.59 -11.68
N LEU A 19 -12.58 -0.19 -11.73
CA LEU A 19 -11.86 -0.57 -12.95
C LEU A 19 -11.90 -2.08 -13.13
N ARG A 20 -12.37 -2.54 -14.30
CA ARG A 20 -12.47 -3.96 -14.61
C ARG A 20 -11.86 -4.27 -15.98
N GLY A 21 -11.15 -5.39 -16.07
CA GLY A 21 -10.50 -5.83 -17.31
C GLY A 21 -9.11 -5.24 -17.50
N ALA A 22 -8.76 -4.86 -18.75
CA ALA A 22 -7.46 -4.27 -19.07
C ALA A 22 -7.58 -2.74 -19.14
N VAL A 23 -7.02 -2.03 -18.16
CA VAL A 23 -7.19 -0.57 -18.03
C VAL A 23 -5.91 0.12 -17.60
N ALA A 24 -5.72 1.36 -18.12
CA ALA A 24 -4.72 2.29 -17.62
C ALA A 24 -5.41 3.62 -17.26
N VAL A 25 -5.16 4.10 -16.04
CA VAL A 25 -5.74 5.34 -15.52
C VAL A 25 -4.65 6.24 -14.98
N HIS A 26 -4.69 7.50 -15.37
CA HIS A 26 -3.78 8.54 -14.89
C HIS A 26 -4.59 9.77 -14.47
N SER A 27 -4.32 10.33 -13.29
CA SER A 27 -4.90 11.62 -12.92
C SER A 27 -4.20 12.76 -13.67
N GLN A 28 -4.97 13.74 -14.14
CA GLN A 28 -4.45 15.01 -14.63
C GLN A 28 -4.56 16.07 -13.54
N GLY A 29 -3.63 16.00 -12.57
CA GLY A 29 -3.63 16.87 -11.40
C GLY A 29 -3.96 16.14 -10.10
N ILE A 30 -4.00 16.92 -9.03
CA ILE A 30 -4.19 16.40 -7.67
C ILE A 30 -5.68 16.23 -7.40
N LEU A 31 -6.08 15.02 -7.04
CA LEU A 31 -7.42 14.70 -6.55
C LEU A 31 -7.52 15.05 -5.06
N ARG A 32 -8.46 15.96 -4.72
CA ARG A 32 -8.70 16.42 -3.34
C ARG A 32 -10.07 15.98 -2.88
N GLU A 33 -10.10 14.98 -1.99
CA GLU A 33 -11.34 14.39 -1.49
C GLU A 33 -11.20 14.01 -0.02
N ASP A 34 -12.31 13.97 0.69
CA ASP A 34 -12.31 13.41 2.05
C ASP A 34 -12.17 11.89 2.01
N LEU A 35 -12.89 11.24 1.09
CA LEU A 35 -12.85 9.79 0.90
C LEU A 35 -12.70 9.47 -0.59
N LEU A 36 -11.72 8.64 -0.93
CA LEU A 36 -11.55 8.08 -2.27
C LEU A 36 -11.49 6.55 -2.20
N ARG A 37 -12.38 5.88 -2.94
CA ARG A 37 -12.39 4.44 -3.11
C ARG A 37 -11.92 4.06 -4.50
N ILE A 38 -11.00 3.10 -4.59
CA ILE A 38 -10.46 2.60 -5.86
C ILE A 38 -10.52 1.08 -5.84
N GLU A 39 -11.13 0.49 -6.84
CA GLU A 39 -11.14 -0.96 -7.07
C GLU A 39 -10.58 -1.26 -8.46
N LEU A 40 -9.51 -2.05 -8.53
CA LEU A 40 -8.95 -2.57 -9.78
C LEU A 40 -9.08 -4.08 -9.80
N SER A 41 -9.91 -4.58 -10.71
CA SER A 41 -10.12 -6.01 -10.93
C SER A 41 -9.69 -6.41 -12.34
N GLY A 42 -8.63 -7.21 -12.44
CA GLY A 42 -8.09 -7.65 -13.72
C GLY A 42 -6.62 -7.28 -13.93
N VAL A 43 -6.29 -6.73 -15.10
CA VAL A 43 -4.92 -6.32 -15.47
C VAL A 43 -4.90 -4.83 -15.75
N GLY A 44 -4.09 -4.08 -15.02
CA GLY A 44 -4.08 -2.63 -15.27
C GLY A 44 -3.08 -1.83 -14.48
N GLN A 45 -3.05 -0.55 -14.79
CA GLN A 45 -2.23 0.43 -14.10
C GLN A 45 -3.08 1.64 -13.69
N VAL A 46 -2.93 2.05 -12.44
CA VAL A 46 -3.55 3.25 -11.88
C VAL A 46 -2.45 4.14 -11.33
N VAL A 47 -2.36 5.38 -11.79
CA VAL A 47 -1.39 6.38 -11.30
C VAL A 47 -2.16 7.64 -10.91
N LEU A 48 -2.14 7.98 -9.62
CA LEU A 48 -2.92 9.09 -9.09
C LEU A 48 -2.09 9.99 -8.16
N ASP A 49 -2.25 11.29 -8.34
CA ASP A 49 -1.79 12.31 -7.40
C ASP A 49 -2.94 12.70 -6.47
N LEU A 50 -2.75 12.56 -5.14
CA LEU A 50 -3.82 12.58 -4.15
C LEU A 50 -3.52 13.56 -2.99
N GLU A 51 -4.57 14.27 -2.54
CA GLU A 51 -4.64 14.89 -1.22
C GLU A 51 -5.98 14.50 -0.60
N VAL A 52 -5.97 13.42 0.20
CA VAL A 52 -7.22 12.81 0.72
C VAL A 52 -7.12 12.58 2.23
N VAL A 53 -8.27 12.56 2.91
CA VAL A 53 -8.32 12.15 4.32
C VAL A 53 -8.28 10.63 4.39
N GLU A 54 -9.06 9.94 3.56
CA GLU A 54 -9.12 8.48 3.56
C GLU A 54 -9.03 7.92 2.14
N LEU A 55 -8.10 6.98 1.93
CA LEU A 55 -7.94 6.21 0.70
C LEU A 55 -8.25 4.74 0.96
N LEU A 56 -9.25 4.21 0.27
CA LEU A 56 -9.56 2.79 0.23
C LEU A 56 -9.17 2.25 -1.14
N ALA A 57 -8.23 1.31 -1.22
CA ALA A 57 -7.81 0.74 -2.49
C ALA A 57 -7.81 -0.79 -2.43
N ASP A 58 -8.50 -1.41 -3.37
CA ASP A 58 -8.61 -2.85 -3.54
C ASP A 58 -8.02 -3.25 -4.90
N LEU A 59 -7.01 -4.11 -4.88
CA LEU A 59 -6.32 -4.61 -6.06
C LEU A 59 -6.51 -6.12 -6.16
N ARG A 60 -7.30 -6.55 -7.15
CA ARG A 60 -7.57 -7.96 -7.44
C ARG A 60 -7.02 -8.34 -8.81
N GLY A 61 -5.97 -9.15 -8.83
CA GLY A 61 -5.34 -9.63 -10.06
C GLY A 61 -3.95 -9.08 -10.33
N LEU A 62 -3.58 -9.00 -11.61
CA LEU A 62 -2.27 -8.52 -12.08
C LEU A 62 -2.34 -7.01 -12.35
N GLY A 63 -2.14 -6.20 -11.32
CA GLY A 63 -2.20 -4.75 -11.48
C GLY A 63 -1.09 -4.00 -10.77
N ARG A 64 -0.91 -2.74 -11.17
CA ARG A 64 -0.06 -1.78 -10.49
C ARG A 64 -0.87 -0.54 -10.12
N MET A 65 -0.85 -0.19 -8.84
CA MET A 65 -1.34 1.09 -8.37
C MET A 65 -0.17 1.94 -7.89
N GLU A 66 -0.09 3.19 -8.33
CA GLU A 66 0.90 4.15 -7.91
C GLU A 66 0.21 5.40 -7.37
N PHE A 67 0.52 5.75 -6.13
CA PHE A 67 -0.06 6.89 -5.43
C PHE A 67 1.02 7.88 -5.01
N LYS A 68 0.74 9.17 -5.21
CA LYS A 68 1.60 10.30 -4.83
C LYS A 68 0.82 11.33 -4.05
N GLY A 69 1.51 12.12 -3.23
CA GLY A 69 0.91 13.22 -2.49
C GLY A 69 0.71 12.93 -1.00
N LYS A 70 -0.53 13.04 -0.47
CA LYS A 70 -0.80 12.89 0.96
C LYS A 70 -2.12 12.16 1.21
N ALA A 71 -2.14 11.32 2.26
CA ALA A 71 -3.34 10.72 2.82
C ALA A 71 -3.23 10.62 4.34
N ASP A 72 -4.28 10.95 5.08
CA ASP A 72 -4.26 10.72 6.53
C ASP A 72 -4.38 9.24 6.84
N ASN A 73 -5.33 8.57 6.22
CA ASN A 73 -5.57 7.16 6.40
C ASN A 73 -5.55 6.43 5.04
N ILE A 74 -4.94 5.26 5.03
CA ILE A 74 -4.98 4.38 3.87
C ILE A 74 -5.36 2.97 4.29
N ARG A 75 -6.29 2.36 3.56
CA ARG A 75 -6.58 0.93 3.63
C ARG A 75 -6.33 0.31 2.27
N LEU A 76 -5.41 -0.63 2.22
CA LEU A 76 -5.05 -1.37 1.01
C LEU A 76 -5.40 -2.84 1.17
N GLU A 77 -6.08 -3.39 0.18
CA GLU A 77 -6.33 -4.82 0.05
C GLU A 77 -5.73 -5.30 -1.27
N ILE A 78 -4.78 -6.23 -1.20
CA ILE A 78 -4.08 -6.77 -2.37
C ILE A 78 -4.34 -8.26 -2.44
N ASN A 79 -5.14 -8.69 -3.41
CA ASN A 79 -5.52 -10.08 -3.63
C ASN A 79 -4.86 -10.59 -4.91
N GLY A 80 -3.79 -11.37 -4.77
CA GLY A 80 -3.01 -11.91 -5.88
C GLY A 80 -1.65 -11.23 -6.07
N PRO A 81 -1.04 -11.32 -7.28
CA PRO A 81 0.31 -10.81 -7.54
C PRO A 81 0.31 -9.33 -7.99
N GLY A 82 -0.30 -8.45 -7.22
CA GLY A 82 -0.36 -7.02 -7.50
C GLY A 82 0.78 -6.21 -6.88
N LEU A 83 1.03 -5.02 -7.42
CA LEU A 83 2.00 -4.06 -6.90
C LEU A 83 1.33 -2.74 -6.53
N VAL A 84 1.48 -2.33 -5.27
CA VAL A 84 1.10 -0.99 -4.82
C VAL A 84 2.35 -0.18 -4.47
N GLU A 85 2.56 0.91 -5.18
CA GLU A 85 3.68 1.82 -5.02
C GLU A 85 3.20 3.14 -4.41
N ALA A 86 3.40 3.32 -3.11
CA ALA A 86 3.00 4.50 -2.35
C ALA A 86 4.19 5.17 -1.65
N ARG A 87 5.41 5.03 -2.17
CA ARG A 87 6.61 5.68 -1.62
C ARG A 87 6.55 7.20 -1.66
N GLN A 88 5.84 7.75 -2.64
CA GLN A 88 5.66 9.19 -2.81
C GLN A 88 4.34 9.71 -2.20
N LEU A 89 3.57 8.83 -1.56
CA LEU A 89 2.39 9.17 -0.79
C LEU A 89 2.75 9.23 0.69
N LYS A 90 2.67 10.40 1.31
CA LYS A 90 2.85 10.55 2.75
C LYS A 90 1.58 10.14 3.46
N VAL A 91 1.68 9.08 4.26
CA VAL A 91 0.54 8.49 4.97
C VAL A 91 0.76 8.62 6.47
N ARG A 92 -0.27 8.99 7.23
CA ARG A 92 -0.19 8.96 8.68
C ARG A 92 -0.48 7.57 9.23
N ARG A 93 -1.58 6.95 8.84
CA ARG A 93 -2.00 5.64 9.31
C ARG A 93 -2.29 4.71 8.13
N ALA A 94 -1.71 3.53 8.15
CA ALA A 94 -1.88 2.54 7.10
C ALA A 94 -2.42 1.22 7.65
N GLN A 95 -3.40 0.65 6.94
CA GLN A 95 -3.88 -0.72 7.12
C GLN A 95 -3.68 -1.46 5.80
N ILE A 96 -2.90 -2.53 5.81
CA ILE A 96 -2.53 -3.26 4.61
C ILE A 96 -2.83 -4.73 4.80
N PHE A 97 -3.61 -5.26 3.89
CA PHE A 97 -3.98 -6.67 3.83
C PHE A 97 -3.49 -7.23 2.50
N ILE A 98 -2.64 -8.25 2.55
CA ILE A 98 -2.14 -8.94 1.36
C ILE A 98 -2.52 -10.40 1.44
N ASP A 99 -3.27 -10.88 0.44
CA ASP A 99 -3.56 -12.28 0.23
C ASP A 99 -2.92 -12.74 -1.08
N GLY A 100 -1.87 -13.54 -0.99
CA GLY A 100 -1.09 -14.03 -2.13
C GLY A 100 0.33 -13.50 -2.22
N LEU A 101 0.74 -13.03 -3.42
CA LEU A 101 2.12 -12.62 -3.72
C LEU A 101 2.28 -11.10 -3.92
N GLY A 102 1.36 -10.32 -3.40
CA GLY A 102 1.35 -8.87 -3.56
C GLY A 102 2.57 -8.16 -2.95
N LEU A 103 2.98 -7.07 -3.55
CA LEU A 103 4.02 -6.19 -3.04
C LEU A 103 3.47 -4.79 -2.78
N CYS A 104 3.70 -4.29 -1.57
CA CYS A 104 3.36 -2.92 -1.19
C CYS A 104 4.58 -2.15 -0.71
N ARG A 105 4.74 -0.92 -1.18
CA ARG A 105 5.77 0.02 -0.72
C ARG A 105 5.11 1.32 -0.28
N LEU A 106 5.40 1.80 0.93
CA LEU A 106 4.73 2.98 1.48
C LEU A 106 5.64 3.82 2.39
N ASP A 107 5.27 5.10 2.55
CA ASP A 107 5.87 6.02 3.52
C ASP A 107 4.82 6.36 4.59
N VAL A 108 4.91 5.73 5.76
CA VAL A 108 3.94 5.86 6.86
C VAL A 108 4.61 6.44 8.10
N SER A 109 3.91 7.39 8.79
CA SER A 109 4.51 8.13 9.91
C SER A 109 4.04 7.71 11.30
N ASP A 110 2.76 7.37 11.49
CA ASP A 110 2.16 7.21 12.81
C ASP A 110 1.88 5.75 13.17
N SER A 111 1.16 5.03 12.30
CA SER A 111 0.84 3.63 12.59
C SER A 111 0.70 2.77 11.34
N LEU A 112 1.17 1.52 11.43
CA LEU A 112 1.05 0.50 10.40
C LEU A 112 0.42 -0.76 10.98
N LEU A 113 -0.76 -1.12 10.47
CA LEU A 113 -1.34 -2.45 10.63
C LEU A 113 -1.10 -3.22 9.34
N ALA A 114 -0.48 -4.38 9.43
CA ALA A 114 -0.14 -5.21 8.30
C ALA A 114 -0.55 -6.66 8.56
N ASP A 115 -1.35 -7.22 7.65
CA ASP A 115 -1.73 -8.63 7.67
C ASP A 115 -1.38 -9.24 6.31
N ILE A 116 -0.49 -10.23 6.31
CA ILE A 116 -0.04 -10.92 5.11
C ILE A 116 -0.39 -12.38 5.21
N SER A 117 -1.21 -12.85 4.26
CA SER A 117 -1.51 -14.24 4.01
C SER A 117 -0.83 -14.68 2.72
N GLY A 118 0.13 -15.60 2.80
CA GLY A 118 0.88 -16.09 1.64
C GLY A 118 2.32 -15.62 1.56
N GLY A 119 2.81 -15.27 0.36
CA GLY A 119 4.20 -14.88 0.10
C GLY A 119 4.39 -13.39 -0.21
N GLY A 120 3.42 -12.54 0.13
CA GLY A 120 3.48 -11.11 -0.13
C GLY A 120 4.56 -10.36 0.66
N SER A 121 4.85 -9.14 0.25
CA SER A 121 5.87 -8.31 0.90
C SER A 121 5.41 -6.88 1.10
N ILE A 122 5.68 -6.32 2.28
CA ILE A 122 5.48 -4.91 2.59
C ILE A 122 6.83 -4.27 2.87
N ARG A 123 7.08 -3.14 2.24
CA ARG A 123 8.27 -2.32 2.48
C ARG A 123 7.84 -0.94 2.94
N TYR A 124 8.35 -0.49 4.08
CA TYR A 124 8.09 0.85 4.61
C TYR A 124 9.37 1.66 4.71
N ARG A 125 9.26 3.00 4.61
CA ARG A 125 10.43 3.88 4.59
C ARG A 125 11.12 3.96 5.95
N LYS A 126 10.34 4.29 6.99
CA LYS A 126 10.79 4.44 8.37
C LYS A 126 9.81 3.72 9.27
N GLU A 127 10.34 3.08 10.31
CA GLU A 127 9.51 2.39 11.30
C GLU A 127 8.59 3.40 12.02
N PRO A 128 7.26 3.22 11.89
CA PRO A 128 6.32 4.07 12.61
C PRO A 128 6.26 3.68 14.10
N PRO A 129 5.88 4.63 14.99
CA PRO A 129 5.83 4.40 16.44
C PRO A 129 4.91 3.24 16.84
N THR A 130 3.88 2.97 16.05
CA THR A 130 2.94 1.88 16.32
C THR A 130 2.90 0.93 15.13
N MET A 131 3.23 -0.34 15.38
CA MET A 131 3.13 -1.39 14.38
C MET A 131 2.40 -2.60 14.94
N LEU A 132 1.41 -3.08 14.17
CA LEU A 132 0.77 -4.37 14.40
C LEU A 132 0.95 -5.23 13.15
N ILE A 133 1.70 -6.33 13.29
CA ILE A 133 2.07 -7.19 12.17
C ILE A 133 1.54 -8.59 12.42
N ARG A 134 0.86 -9.15 11.42
CA ARG A 134 0.48 -10.55 11.35
C ARG A 134 0.96 -11.12 10.02
N ILE A 135 1.67 -12.23 10.05
CA ILE A 135 2.14 -12.93 8.86
C ILE A 135 1.76 -14.40 8.97
N ASN A 136 0.95 -14.86 8.03
CA ASN A 136 0.54 -16.25 7.86
C ASN A 136 1.11 -16.76 6.54
N GLY A 137 2.30 -17.37 6.56
CA GLY A 137 2.98 -17.88 5.37
C GLY A 137 4.42 -17.41 5.24
N LEU A 138 4.89 -17.23 4.02
CA LEU A 138 6.26 -16.86 3.67
C LEU A 138 6.43 -15.35 3.40
N GLY A 139 5.45 -14.55 3.77
CA GLY A 139 5.48 -13.12 3.58
C GLY A 139 6.55 -12.39 4.39
N SER A 140 6.87 -11.17 4.01
CA SER A 140 7.89 -10.37 4.69
C SER A 140 7.48 -8.91 4.86
N ILE A 141 7.93 -8.30 5.97
CA ILE A 141 7.79 -6.88 6.22
C ILE A 141 9.16 -6.35 6.63
N ALA A 142 9.64 -5.30 5.95
CA ALA A 142 10.92 -4.68 6.28
C ALA A 142 10.93 -3.19 5.96
N ALA A 143 11.74 -2.44 6.71
CA ALA A 143 12.10 -1.10 6.31
C ALA A 143 12.99 -1.15 5.05
N TRP A 144 12.87 -0.15 4.18
CA TRP A 144 13.96 0.15 3.27
C TRP A 144 14.64 1.43 3.74
N ASP A 145 15.94 1.37 3.88
CA ASP A 145 16.74 2.56 4.05
C ASP A 145 17.15 2.99 2.64
N THR A 146 16.71 4.15 2.19
CA THR A 146 17.01 4.61 0.84
C THR A 146 18.24 5.49 0.86
N ASP A 147 19.28 5.10 0.11
CA ASP A 147 20.12 6.07 -0.55
C ASP A 147 19.28 6.95 -1.48
N GLU A 148 19.77 8.13 -1.84
CA GLU A 148 19.03 9.16 -2.58
C GLU A 148 18.37 8.67 -3.90
N ASN A 149 18.64 7.43 -4.33
CA ASN A 149 18.11 6.77 -5.54
C ASN A 149 17.07 5.67 -5.29
N GLY A 150 16.66 5.44 -4.04
CA GLY A 150 15.56 4.51 -3.72
C GLY A 150 15.91 3.02 -3.78
N GLY A 151 17.18 2.66 -3.79
CA GLY A 151 17.68 1.29 -3.68
C GLY A 151 17.87 0.83 -2.24
N PRO A 152 17.93 -0.48 -1.97
CA PRO A 152 18.27 -1.02 -0.65
C PRO A 152 19.73 -0.65 -0.32
N THR A 153 19.98 -0.21 0.92
CA THR A 153 21.34 0.11 1.34
C THR A 153 22.20 -1.14 1.46
N ARG A 154 23.51 -0.95 1.31
CA ARG A 154 24.52 -1.99 1.45
C ARG A 154 24.48 -2.73 2.81
N SER A 155 23.90 -2.10 3.87
CA SER A 155 23.74 -2.70 5.20
C SER A 155 22.62 -3.75 5.24
N GLU A 156 21.59 -3.63 4.42
CA GLU A 156 20.53 -4.64 4.31
C GLU A 156 20.99 -5.88 3.55
N MET A 157 21.88 -5.72 2.58
CA MET A 157 22.50 -6.86 1.87
C MET A 157 23.55 -7.61 2.70
N ALA A 158 24.14 -6.94 3.70
CA ALA A 158 25.16 -7.53 4.56
C ALA A 158 24.62 -8.28 5.78
N LYS A 159 23.36 -8.07 6.16
CA LYS A 159 22.69 -8.84 7.21
C LYS A 159 22.08 -10.10 6.60
N GLY A 160 22.91 -11.09 6.38
CA GLY A 160 22.54 -12.43 5.89
C GLY A 160 21.67 -13.26 6.85
N ASP A 161 20.87 -12.63 7.71
CA ASP A 161 19.95 -13.29 8.65
C ASP A 161 18.54 -13.39 8.06
N PHE A 162 18.42 -13.94 6.86
CA PHE A 162 17.15 -14.15 6.18
C PHE A 162 16.31 -15.30 6.77
N TRP A 163 16.82 -16.01 7.78
CA TRP A 163 16.17 -17.20 8.37
C TRP A 163 16.34 -17.31 9.88
N SER A 164 15.89 -16.36 10.66
CA SER A 164 15.66 -16.62 12.07
C SER A 164 14.34 -16.01 12.51
N GLY A 165 13.32 -16.86 12.69
CA GLY A 165 12.07 -16.50 13.32
C GLY A 165 12.32 -15.93 14.72
N ARG A 166 12.35 -14.62 14.84
CA ARG A 166 12.28 -13.95 16.13
C ARG A 166 10.84 -13.53 16.38
N SER A 167 10.25 -14.20 17.37
CA SER A 167 9.06 -13.77 18.07
C SER A 167 9.17 -12.29 18.43
N VAL A 168 8.33 -11.46 17.83
CA VAL A 168 8.20 -10.05 18.18
C VAL A 168 7.51 -9.98 19.53
N LYS A 169 8.12 -9.29 20.51
CA LYS A 169 7.50 -8.99 21.80
C LYS A 169 6.16 -8.30 21.57
N GLU A 170 5.10 -8.87 22.12
CA GLU A 170 3.80 -8.25 22.15
C GLU A 170 3.88 -6.85 22.81
N PRO A 171 3.49 -5.77 22.13
CA PRO A 171 3.31 -4.49 22.79
C PRO A 171 2.06 -4.57 23.68
N LYS A 172 2.16 -4.10 24.92
CA LYS A 172 1.00 -3.90 25.82
C LYS A 172 0.03 -2.92 25.13
N ILE A 173 -1.10 -3.43 24.69
CA ILE A 173 -2.18 -2.64 24.11
C ILE A 173 -2.93 -1.94 25.24
N PRO A 174 -3.04 -0.59 25.29
CA PRO A 174 -4.06 0.04 26.10
C PRO A 174 -5.44 -0.31 25.53
N ALA A 175 -6.36 -0.71 26.39
CA ALA A 175 -7.72 -1.05 26.02
C ALA A 175 -8.37 0.13 25.28
N PHE A 176 -8.78 -0.09 24.03
CA PHE A 176 -9.65 0.83 23.32
C PHE A 176 -11.08 0.57 23.82
N GLU A 177 -11.61 1.50 24.62
CA GLU A 177 -13.06 1.57 24.87
C GLU A 177 -13.75 1.99 23.57
N LEU A 178 -14.58 1.08 23.05
CA LEU A 178 -15.56 1.40 22.02
C LEU A 178 -16.68 2.19 22.68
N GLY A 179 -16.64 3.51 22.56
CA GLY A 179 -17.82 4.35 22.84
C GLY A 179 -18.84 4.16 21.72
N PHE A 180 -20.03 3.70 22.10
CA PHE A 180 -21.23 3.68 21.28
C PHE A 180 -21.77 5.10 21.08
#